data_3cbac0447491783f61bafd27facf1f15
#
_entry.id   3cbac0447491783f61bafd27facf1f15
#
_cell.length_a   1.000
_cell.length_b   1.000
_cell.length_c   1.000
_cell.angle_alpha   90.00
_cell.angle_beta   90.00
_cell.angle_gamma   90.00
#
_symmetry.space_group_name_H-M   'P 1'
#
loop_
_entity.id
_entity.type
_entity.pdbx_description
1 polymer ?
#
loop_
_entity_poly.entity_id
_entity_poly.type
_entity_poly.pdbx_seq_one_letter_code
_entity_poly.pdbx_strand_id
1 'polypeptide(L)'
;MKRQALIIGAPADDIPGVEVDVKNYKNFLMSPVGGAWLESEIDVLMSPSALRLSIAQVPLKFADYSLCIFGGHGGHNKSIGKTLIKINANEKIDVQELNAGAPRHTVIVDSCRTHFRSLIVEAMRKAQASLENLADMDYARRVYNEHLEKCAPTIAKMYSCSDGEGALESDNGGLFSHSLLKLSRAWSDQSSEPETILEVNEAFNQAKAKVKNETGDRQNPEGMFLRTGPHFPFAVRSR
;
A
#
# COMPACT_ATOMS: atom_id res chain seq x y z
N MET A 1 17.14 -11.80 3.26
CA MET A 1 15.68 -12.03 3.45
C MET A 1 14.99 -12.21 2.09
N LYS A 2 14.07 -13.16 2.01
CA LYS A 2 13.17 -13.34 0.85
C LYS A 2 11.95 -12.45 1.04
N ARG A 3 11.71 -11.56 0.08
CA ARG A 3 10.55 -10.66 0.08
C ARG A 3 9.63 -11.00 -1.07
N GLN A 4 8.32 -10.80 -0.89
CA GLN A 4 7.33 -10.98 -1.96
C GLN A 4 6.22 -9.95 -1.82
N ALA A 5 5.91 -9.25 -2.89
CA ALA A 5 4.81 -8.30 -2.97
C ALA A 5 3.76 -8.77 -3.98
N LEU A 6 2.49 -8.55 -3.65
CA LEU A 6 1.35 -8.74 -4.54
C LEU A 6 0.56 -7.44 -4.62
N ILE A 7 0.50 -6.85 -5.80
CA ILE A 7 -0.27 -5.63 -6.07
C ILE A 7 -1.50 -6.03 -6.90
N ILE A 8 -2.68 -5.74 -6.38
CA ILE A 8 -3.96 -6.09 -6.97
C ILE A 8 -4.69 -4.80 -7.34
N GLY A 9 -4.93 -4.60 -8.63
CA GLY A 9 -5.77 -3.52 -9.14
C GLY A 9 -7.08 -4.05 -9.68
N ALA A 10 -8.20 -3.50 -9.25
CA ALA A 10 -9.52 -3.78 -9.79
C ALA A 10 -10.18 -2.48 -10.30
N PRO A 11 -9.67 -1.92 -11.43
CA PRO A 11 -10.20 -0.70 -12.00
C PRO A 11 -11.63 -0.89 -12.48
N ALA A 12 -12.38 0.21 -12.49
CA ALA A 12 -13.70 0.32 -13.10
C ALA A 12 -13.81 1.72 -13.74
N ASP A 13 -14.84 1.94 -14.56
CA ASP A 13 -15.01 3.18 -15.32
C ASP A 13 -15.08 4.43 -14.40
N ASP A 14 -15.57 4.26 -13.19
CA ASP A 14 -15.71 5.31 -12.16
C ASP A 14 -14.52 5.43 -11.20
N ILE A 15 -13.49 4.57 -11.33
CA ILE A 15 -12.26 4.59 -10.53
C ILE A 15 -11.01 4.33 -11.41
N PRO A 16 -10.73 5.17 -12.42
CA PRO A 16 -9.58 4.98 -13.33
C PRO A 16 -8.21 5.13 -12.63
N GLY A 17 -8.16 5.79 -11.48
CA GLY A 17 -6.93 6.00 -10.69
C GLY A 17 -6.31 4.73 -10.15
N VAL A 18 -7.03 3.62 -10.09
CA VAL A 18 -6.50 2.33 -9.63
C VAL A 18 -5.30 1.86 -10.46
N GLU A 19 -5.32 2.06 -11.79
CA GLU A 19 -4.18 1.71 -12.64
C GLU A 19 -2.95 2.58 -12.35
N VAL A 20 -3.19 3.84 -12.01
CA VAL A 20 -2.15 4.79 -11.60
C VAL A 20 -1.53 4.34 -10.27
N ASP A 21 -2.34 3.94 -9.31
CA ASP A 21 -1.86 3.44 -8.01
C ASP A 21 -1.02 2.18 -8.15
N VAL A 22 -1.46 1.20 -8.93
CA VAL A 22 -0.70 -0.03 -9.20
C VAL A 22 0.68 0.29 -9.75
N LYS A 23 0.77 1.19 -10.74
CA LYS A 23 2.02 1.64 -11.32
C LYS A 23 2.89 2.39 -10.30
N ASN A 24 2.28 3.28 -9.52
CA ASN A 24 2.99 4.09 -8.52
C ASN A 24 3.58 3.22 -7.41
N TYR A 25 2.84 2.23 -6.90
CA TYR A 25 3.34 1.29 -5.91
C TYR A 25 4.48 0.42 -6.47
N LYS A 26 4.33 -0.15 -7.68
CA LYS A 26 5.41 -0.92 -8.31
C LYS A 26 6.68 -0.08 -8.42
N ASN A 27 6.58 1.13 -8.96
CA ASN A 27 7.72 2.03 -9.13
C ASN A 27 8.32 2.45 -7.78
N PHE A 28 7.49 2.69 -6.76
CA PHE A 28 7.96 3.03 -5.42
C PHE A 28 8.76 1.89 -4.81
N LEU A 29 8.23 0.68 -4.80
CA LEU A 29 8.90 -0.49 -4.24
C LEU A 29 10.24 -0.77 -4.93
N MET A 30 10.31 -0.63 -6.25
CA MET A 30 11.54 -0.84 -7.02
C MET A 30 12.58 0.26 -6.81
N SER A 31 12.18 1.44 -6.34
CA SER A 31 13.10 2.56 -6.08
C SER A 31 13.92 2.34 -4.79
N PRO A 32 15.08 3.03 -4.62
CA PRO A 32 15.83 3.02 -3.36
C PRO A 32 14.95 3.42 -2.17
N VAL A 33 14.13 4.45 -2.35
CA VAL A 33 13.21 4.94 -1.31
C VAL A 33 12.26 3.83 -0.83
N GLY A 34 11.70 3.04 -1.73
CA GLY A 34 10.80 1.93 -1.41
C GLY A 34 11.51 0.65 -0.94
N GLY A 35 12.85 0.66 -0.82
CA GLY A 35 13.65 -0.47 -0.34
C GLY A 35 14.20 -1.38 -1.43
N ALA A 36 14.29 -0.90 -2.68
CA ALA A 36 14.94 -1.55 -3.81
C ALA A 36 14.50 -3.03 -4.01
N TRP A 37 13.19 -3.23 -4.14
CA TRP A 37 12.63 -4.54 -4.47
C TRP A 37 13.02 -4.94 -5.90
N LEU A 38 13.33 -6.20 -6.10
CA LEU A 38 13.56 -6.74 -7.44
C LEU A 38 12.22 -6.90 -8.16
N GLU A 39 12.21 -6.75 -9.47
CA GLU A 39 10.99 -6.97 -10.27
C GLU A 39 10.43 -8.39 -10.07
N SER A 40 11.30 -9.39 -9.91
CA SER A 40 10.92 -10.78 -9.61
C SER A 40 10.30 -11.01 -8.23
N GLU A 41 10.36 -10.02 -7.35
CA GLU A 41 9.72 -10.04 -6.02
C GLU A 41 8.32 -9.42 -6.03
N ILE A 42 7.86 -8.88 -7.18
CA ILE A 42 6.61 -8.11 -7.29
C ILE A 42 5.70 -8.73 -8.33
N ASP A 43 4.61 -9.33 -7.89
CA ASP A 43 3.52 -9.76 -8.75
C ASP A 43 2.44 -8.67 -8.86
N VAL A 44 1.95 -8.44 -10.08
CA VAL A 44 0.85 -7.50 -10.34
C VAL A 44 -0.32 -8.25 -10.98
N LEU A 45 -1.50 -8.11 -10.39
CA LEU A 45 -2.74 -8.68 -10.91
C LEU A 45 -3.75 -7.57 -11.20
N MET A 46 -4.25 -7.52 -12.42
CA MET A 46 -5.34 -6.64 -12.82
C MET A 46 -6.63 -7.45 -12.97
N SER A 47 -7.66 -7.06 -12.21
CA SER A 47 -8.98 -7.71 -12.19
C SER A 47 -8.93 -9.25 -12.13
N PRO A 48 -8.20 -9.85 -11.17
CA PRO A 48 -8.04 -11.30 -11.10
C PRO A 48 -9.34 -12.01 -10.73
N SER A 49 -9.49 -13.27 -11.15
CA SER A 49 -10.44 -14.17 -10.51
C SER A 49 -9.98 -14.58 -9.11
N ALA A 50 -10.91 -15.03 -8.27
CA ALA A 50 -10.58 -15.51 -6.92
C ALA A 50 -9.58 -16.68 -6.96
N LEU A 51 -9.70 -17.58 -7.94
CA LEU A 51 -8.73 -18.66 -8.14
C LEU A 51 -7.34 -18.13 -8.49
N ARG A 52 -7.23 -17.19 -9.42
CA ARG A 52 -5.94 -16.59 -9.79
C ARG A 52 -5.30 -15.85 -8.62
N LEU A 53 -6.10 -15.15 -7.82
CA LEU A 53 -5.65 -14.48 -6.61
C LEU A 53 -5.10 -15.48 -5.60
N SER A 54 -5.82 -16.57 -5.32
CA SER A 54 -5.37 -17.60 -4.36
C SER A 54 -4.04 -18.26 -4.78
N ILE A 55 -3.83 -18.48 -6.08
CA ILE A 55 -2.57 -18.99 -6.62
C ILE A 55 -1.44 -17.97 -6.42
N ALA A 56 -1.67 -16.69 -6.72
CA ALA A 56 -0.68 -15.64 -6.55
C ALA A 56 -0.31 -15.35 -5.09
N GLN A 57 -1.17 -15.69 -4.14
CA GLN A 57 -0.88 -15.59 -2.71
C GLN A 57 0.06 -16.70 -2.19
N VAL A 58 0.24 -17.79 -2.94
CA VAL A 58 1.09 -18.91 -2.48
C VAL A 58 2.54 -18.46 -2.23
N PRO A 59 3.22 -17.74 -3.14
CA PRO A 59 4.59 -17.27 -2.90
C PRO A 59 4.74 -16.36 -1.67
N LEU A 60 3.70 -15.58 -1.32
CA LEU A 60 3.72 -14.70 -0.15
C LEU A 60 3.94 -15.50 1.15
N LYS A 61 3.33 -16.69 1.26
CA LYS A 61 3.39 -17.54 2.46
C LYS A 61 4.79 -18.15 2.71
N PHE A 62 5.61 -18.21 1.66
CA PHE A 62 6.97 -18.76 1.70
C PHE A 62 8.07 -17.70 1.70
N ALA A 63 7.69 -16.43 1.87
CA ALA A 63 8.61 -15.32 2.08
C ALA A 63 8.91 -15.10 3.57
N ASP A 64 9.97 -14.36 3.88
CA ASP A 64 10.25 -13.89 5.23
C ASP A 64 9.42 -12.64 5.56
N TYR A 65 9.15 -11.83 4.53
CA TYR A 65 8.28 -10.65 4.57
C TYR A 65 7.44 -10.58 3.30
N SER A 66 6.17 -10.28 3.45
CA SER A 66 5.27 -10.06 2.31
C SER A 66 4.46 -8.77 2.44
N LEU A 67 4.12 -8.21 1.28
CA LEU A 67 3.31 -7.01 1.13
C LEU A 67 2.16 -7.32 0.18
N CYS A 68 0.91 -7.09 0.60
CA CYS A 68 -0.26 -7.19 -0.25
C CYS A 68 -0.93 -5.83 -0.36
N ILE A 69 -1.12 -5.34 -1.58
CA ILE A 69 -1.74 -4.03 -1.87
C ILE A 69 -2.98 -4.29 -2.73
N PHE A 70 -4.08 -3.69 -2.35
CA PHE A 70 -5.32 -3.70 -3.12
C PHE A 70 -5.80 -2.28 -3.40
N GLY A 71 -6.11 -2.00 -4.67
CA GLY A 71 -6.83 -0.80 -5.11
C GLY A 71 -8.08 -1.19 -5.91
N GLY A 72 -9.24 -0.63 -5.58
CA GLY A 72 -10.48 -0.96 -6.24
C GLY A 72 -11.73 -0.64 -5.40
N HIS A 73 -12.89 -1.07 -5.88
CA HIS A 73 -14.12 -0.93 -5.11
C HIS A 73 -14.16 -1.82 -3.88
N GLY A 74 -14.71 -1.29 -2.80
CA GLY A 74 -15.01 -2.03 -1.58
C GLY A 74 -16.25 -1.49 -0.90
N GLY A 75 -16.74 -2.22 0.08
CA GLY A 75 -17.87 -1.78 0.91
C GLY A 75 -18.04 -2.64 2.14
N HIS A 76 -18.49 -2.02 3.23
CA HIS A 76 -18.81 -2.74 4.46
C HIS A 76 -20.23 -3.31 4.39
N ASN A 77 -20.34 -4.62 4.54
CA ASN A 77 -21.64 -5.31 4.62
C ASN A 77 -22.03 -5.47 6.09
N LYS A 78 -22.91 -4.58 6.58
CA LYS A 78 -23.37 -4.57 7.98
C LYS A 78 -24.08 -5.86 8.41
N SER A 79 -24.76 -6.57 7.48
CA SER A 79 -25.51 -7.77 7.80
C SER A 79 -24.63 -8.95 8.23
N ILE A 80 -23.39 -9.00 7.70
CA ILE A 80 -22.44 -10.06 8.00
C ILE A 80 -21.19 -9.53 8.73
N GLY A 81 -21.12 -8.21 9.01
CA GLY A 81 -20.01 -7.59 9.71
C GLY A 81 -18.67 -7.67 8.95
N LYS A 82 -18.70 -7.69 7.62
CA LYS A 82 -17.50 -7.90 6.78
C LYS A 82 -17.31 -6.77 5.79
N THR A 83 -16.06 -6.41 5.58
CA THR A 83 -15.66 -5.56 4.46
C THR A 83 -15.37 -6.45 3.24
N LEU A 84 -16.14 -6.25 2.17
CA LEU A 84 -15.97 -6.95 0.91
C LEU A 84 -15.27 -6.04 -0.09
N ILE A 85 -14.30 -6.58 -0.82
CA ILE A 85 -13.60 -5.91 -1.92
C ILE A 85 -13.96 -6.59 -3.24
N LYS A 86 -14.16 -5.77 -4.28
CA LYS A 86 -14.51 -6.25 -5.62
C LYS A 86 -13.21 -6.47 -6.41
N ILE A 87 -12.83 -7.71 -6.63
CA ILE A 87 -11.56 -8.06 -7.30
C ILE A 87 -11.66 -8.03 -8.83
N ASN A 88 -12.89 -8.13 -9.37
CA ASN A 88 -13.21 -7.95 -10.79
C ASN A 88 -14.70 -7.60 -10.94
N ALA A 89 -15.21 -7.52 -12.16
CA ALA A 89 -16.60 -7.14 -12.44
C ALA A 89 -17.63 -8.07 -11.75
N ASN A 90 -17.31 -9.34 -11.55
CA ASN A 90 -18.24 -10.38 -11.13
C ASN A 90 -17.99 -10.92 -9.73
N GLU A 91 -16.77 -10.78 -9.17
CA GLU A 91 -16.36 -11.45 -7.95
C GLU A 91 -15.99 -10.45 -6.85
N LYS A 92 -16.44 -10.80 -5.65
CA LYS A 92 -16.06 -10.10 -4.40
C LYS A 92 -15.49 -11.12 -3.42
N ILE A 93 -14.53 -10.68 -2.63
CA ILE A 93 -13.94 -11.47 -1.54
C ILE A 93 -14.01 -10.71 -0.22
N ASP A 94 -13.87 -11.41 0.90
CA ASP A 94 -13.64 -10.77 2.19
C ASP A 94 -12.23 -10.16 2.21
N VAL A 95 -12.13 -8.91 2.64
CA VAL A 95 -10.82 -8.23 2.75
C VAL A 95 -9.83 -9.02 3.63
N GLN A 96 -10.32 -9.84 4.55
CA GLN A 96 -9.48 -10.69 5.40
C GLN A 96 -8.74 -11.78 4.60
N GLU A 97 -9.16 -12.11 3.39
CA GLU A 97 -8.44 -13.05 2.51
C GLU A 97 -7.07 -12.49 2.08
N LEU A 98 -6.89 -11.16 2.12
CA LEU A 98 -5.60 -10.53 1.87
C LEU A 98 -4.57 -10.74 3.00
N ASN A 99 -4.99 -11.28 4.17
CA ASN A 99 -4.08 -11.59 5.27
C ASN A 99 -3.23 -12.85 5.03
N ALA A 100 -3.46 -13.55 3.93
CA ALA A 100 -2.70 -14.73 3.56
C ALA A 100 -1.30 -14.33 3.06
N GLY A 101 -0.33 -14.28 3.95
CA GLY A 101 1.05 -13.85 3.67
C GLY A 101 2.11 -14.53 4.55
N ALA A 102 3.30 -13.96 4.54
CA ALA A 102 4.43 -14.34 5.39
C ALA A 102 4.14 -14.14 6.88
N PRO A 103 4.96 -14.68 7.79
CA PRO A 103 4.85 -14.35 9.23
C PRO A 103 4.96 -12.84 9.52
N ARG A 104 5.72 -12.10 8.71
CA ARG A 104 5.77 -10.63 8.69
C ARG A 104 5.02 -10.16 7.45
N HIS A 105 3.87 -9.54 7.63
CA HIS A 105 2.98 -9.21 6.51
C HIS A 105 2.39 -7.81 6.62
N THR A 106 2.42 -7.07 5.54
CA THR A 106 1.74 -5.77 5.44
C THR A 106 0.61 -5.86 4.42
N VAL A 107 -0.56 -5.35 4.79
CA VAL A 107 -1.74 -5.24 3.91
C VAL A 107 -2.11 -3.76 3.78
N ILE A 108 -2.22 -3.28 2.55
CA ILE A 108 -2.70 -1.94 2.22
C ILE A 108 -3.94 -2.06 1.36
N VAL A 109 -5.03 -1.44 1.80
CA VAL A 109 -6.33 -1.48 1.10
C VAL A 109 -6.78 -0.07 0.80
N ASP A 110 -6.72 0.32 -0.46
CA ASP A 110 -7.29 1.58 -0.95
C ASP A 110 -8.62 1.30 -1.66
N SER A 111 -9.68 1.39 -0.89
CA SER A 111 -11.04 1.14 -1.37
C SER A 111 -12.07 1.85 -0.51
N CYS A 112 -13.18 2.23 -1.13
CA CYS A 112 -14.34 2.71 -0.38
C CYS A 112 -14.85 1.64 0.60
N ARG A 113 -15.34 2.11 1.75
CA ARG A 113 -16.06 1.27 2.73
C ARG A 113 -17.51 1.75 2.90
N THR A 114 -18.00 2.58 1.93
CA THR A 114 -19.38 3.06 1.85
C THR A 114 -20.27 2.17 1.00
N HIS A 115 -21.58 2.42 1.06
CA HIS A 115 -22.53 2.01 0.03
C HIS A 115 -22.37 2.94 -1.19
N PHE A 116 -21.68 2.48 -2.22
CA PHE A 116 -21.50 3.02 -3.56
C PHE A 116 -22.09 4.42 -3.87
N ARG A 117 -21.24 5.44 -3.91
CA ARG A 117 -21.43 6.66 -4.71
C ARG A 117 -20.05 7.32 -4.97
N SER A 118 -19.80 7.67 -6.22
CA SER A 118 -18.58 8.34 -6.69
C SER A 118 -18.59 9.85 -6.43
N LEU A 119 -17.41 10.41 -6.16
CA LEU A 119 -17.14 11.85 -6.25
C LEU A 119 -15.77 12.04 -6.91
N ILE A 120 -15.74 12.84 -7.96
CA ILE A 120 -14.55 13.18 -8.76
C ILE A 120 -13.87 14.39 -8.14
N VAL A 121 -12.56 14.38 -8.04
CA VAL A 121 -11.73 15.55 -7.69
C VAL A 121 -10.57 15.69 -8.68
N GLU A 122 -10.29 16.93 -9.09
CA GLU A 122 -9.42 17.35 -10.21
C GLU A 122 -7.93 17.01 -10.12
N ALA A 123 -7.32 16.97 -11.30
CA ALA A 123 -5.99 16.50 -11.65
C ALA A 123 -4.80 17.32 -11.13
N MET A 124 -3.67 16.67 -10.82
CA MET A 124 -2.35 17.28 -10.73
C MET A 124 -1.24 16.44 -11.40
N ARG A 125 -0.23 17.15 -11.92
CA ARG A 125 0.79 16.76 -12.91
C ARG A 125 1.76 15.63 -12.51
N LYS A 126 2.25 14.91 -13.55
CA LYS A 126 3.26 13.83 -13.53
C LYS A 126 4.61 14.27 -12.98
N ALA A 127 5.21 13.44 -12.11
CA ALA A 127 6.62 13.52 -11.73
C ALA A 127 7.47 12.55 -12.58
N GLN A 128 8.67 13.01 -12.96
CA GLN A 128 9.61 12.32 -13.83
C GLN A 128 10.57 11.46 -12.99
N ALA A 129 10.82 10.22 -13.41
CA ALA A 129 11.78 9.32 -12.77
C ALA A 129 13.22 9.72 -13.17
N SER A 130 14.11 9.84 -12.19
CA SER A 130 15.56 10.00 -12.39
C SER A 130 16.25 8.63 -12.45
N LEU A 131 17.34 8.53 -13.21
CA LEU A 131 18.22 7.36 -13.24
C LEU A 131 18.88 7.18 -11.86
N GLU A 132 18.50 6.13 -11.16
CA GLU A 132 18.97 5.85 -9.80
C GLU A 132 20.28 5.07 -9.85
N ASN A 133 21.23 5.42 -8.97
CA ASN A 133 22.55 4.80 -8.90
C ASN A 133 22.47 3.39 -8.29
N LEU A 134 23.13 2.39 -8.88
CA LEU A 134 23.17 1.00 -8.39
C LEU A 134 23.66 0.90 -6.93
N ALA A 135 24.59 1.75 -6.51
CA ALA A 135 25.07 1.79 -5.12
C ALA A 135 23.97 2.17 -4.12
N ASP A 136 23.03 3.04 -4.52
CA ASP A 136 21.90 3.45 -3.68
C ASP A 136 20.87 2.32 -3.56
N MET A 137 20.68 1.52 -4.62
CA MET A 137 19.82 0.35 -4.61
C MET A 137 20.31 -0.72 -3.63
N ASP A 138 21.61 -1.06 -3.68
CA ASP A 138 22.21 -2.05 -2.78
C ASP A 138 22.16 -1.59 -1.31
N TYR A 139 22.44 -0.33 -1.06
CA TYR A 139 22.33 0.26 0.28
C TYR A 139 20.90 0.18 0.80
N ALA A 140 19.94 0.66 0.03
CA ALA A 140 18.55 0.68 0.42
C ALA A 140 18.01 -0.73 0.72
N ARG A 141 18.32 -1.68 -0.17
CA ARG A 141 17.93 -3.08 0.00
C ARG A 141 18.50 -3.69 1.29
N ARG A 142 19.77 -3.44 1.57
CA ARG A 142 20.44 -3.92 2.78
C ARG A 142 19.81 -3.33 4.03
N VAL A 143 19.68 -2.01 4.12
CA VAL A 143 19.11 -1.31 5.29
C VAL A 143 17.66 -1.74 5.54
N TYR A 144 16.86 -1.87 4.47
CA TYR A 144 15.48 -2.36 4.56
C TYR A 144 15.42 -3.77 5.15
N ASN A 145 16.25 -4.69 4.67
CA ASN A 145 16.30 -6.08 5.14
C ASN A 145 16.80 -6.19 6.60
N GLU A 146 17.87 -5.45 6.96
CA GLU A 146 18.40 -5.40 8.33
C GLU A 146 17.35 -4.87 9.34
N HIS A 147 16.49 -3.96 8.91
CA HIS A 147 15.38 -3.48 9.75
C HIS A 147 14.29 -4.55 9.88
N LEU A 148 13.91 -5.22 8.79
CA LEU A 148 12.92 -6.30 8.81
C LEU A 148 13.32 -7.45 9.76
N GLU A 149 14.62 -7.77 9.86
CA GLU A 149 15.12 -8.82 10.75
C GLU A 149 14.85 -8.51 12.23
N LYS A 150 14.77 -7.23 12.60
CA LYS A 150 14.46 -6.78 13.96
C LYS A 150 12.97 -6.81 14.28
N CYS A 151 12.11 -6.88 13.27
CA CYS A 151 10.67 -6.84 13.45
C CYS A 151 10.11 -8.20 13.88
N ALA A 152 9.18 -8.18 14.83
CA ALA A 152 8.45 -9.37 15.24
C ALA A 152 7.47 -9.85 14.14
N PRO A 153 7.18 -11.16 14.04
CA PRO A 153 6.10 -11.67 13.20
C PRO A 153 4.75 -11.06 13.58
N THR A 154 4.10 -10.44 12.61
CA THR A 154 2.78 -9.82 12.77
C THR A 154 2.17 -9.46 11.42
N ILE A 155 0.91 -9.01 11.43
CA ILE A 155 0.26 -8.40 10.27
C ILE A 155 0.02 -6.92 10.57
N ALA A 156 0.61 -6.03 9.78
CA ALA A 156 0.30 -4.61 9.75
C ALA A 156 -0.76 -4.34 8.68
N LYS A 157 -1.79 -3.54 9.00
CA LYS A 157 -2.88 -3.24 8.06
C LYS A 157 -3.11 -1.75 7.96
N MET A 158 -3.36 -1.29 6.75
CA MET A 158 -3.74 0.09 6.43
C MET A 158 -4.98 0.08 5.53
N TYR A 159 -5.99 0.83 5.93
CA TYR A 159 -7.21 1.07 5.14
C TYR A 159 -7.29 2.55 4.81
N SER A 160 -7.65 2.86 3.58
CA SER A 160 -7.75 4.26 3.10
C SER A 160 -8.87 5.07 3.76
N CYS A 161 -9.85 4.41 4.37
CA CYS A 161 -10.96 5.07 5.07
C CYS A 161 -11.54 4.18 6.17
N SER A 162 -12.32 4.76 7.08
CA SER A 162 -13.08 4.05 8.13
C SER A 162 -14.32 3.35 7.57
N ASP A 163 -14.89 2.44 8.38
CA ASP A 163 -16.16 1.78 8.04
C ASP A 163 -17.27 2.82 7.81
N GLY A 164 -17.96 2.68 6.69
CA GLY A 164 -19.03 3.58 6.28
C GLY A 164 -18.58 4.81 5.51
N GLU A 165 -17.28 4.98 5.26
CA GLU A 165 -16.71 6.12 4.52
C GLU A 165 -16.31 5.76 3.08
N GLY A 166 -16.24 6.79 2.22
CA GLY A 166 -15.70 6.72 0.87
C GLY A 166 -14.22 7.02 0.85
N ALA A 167 -13.45 6.32 0.03
CA ALA A 167 -12.12 6.72 -0.36
C ALA A 167 -12.23 7.66 -1.57
N LEU A 168 -11.56 8.79 -1.50
CA LEU A 168 -11.51 9.77 -2.58
C LEU A 168 -10.36 9.43 -3.53
N GLU A 169 -10.56 9.74 -4.79
CA GLU A 169 -9.62 9.50 -5.88
C GLU A 169 -9.36 10.79 -6.65
N SER A 170 -8.19 10.88 -7.25
CA SER A 170 -7.77 11.94 -8.17
C SER A 170 -7.09 11.31 -9.40
N ASP A 171 -6.72 12.12 -10.40
CA ASP A 171 -5.93 11.64 -11.55
C ASP A 171 -4.55 11.07 -11.17
N ASN A 172 -4.13 11.24 -9.91
CA ASN A 172 -2.89 10.67 -9.38
C ASN A 172 -3.12 9.35 -8.61
N GLY A 173 -4.33 8.79 -8.69
CA GLY A 173 -4.75 7.62 -7.93
C GLY A 173 -5.58 7.95 -6.69
N GLY A 174 -5.80 6.97 -5.84
CA GLY A 174 -6.48 7.14 -4.56
C GLY A 174 -5.76 8.15 -3.67
N LEU A 175 -6.50 9.04 -3.02
CA LEU A 175 -5.93 10.12 -2.20
C LEU A 175 -5.04 9.58 -1.08
N PHE A 176 -5.41 8.44 -0.48
CA PHE A 176 -4.60 7.80 0.56
C PHE A 176 -3.30 7.23 -0.02
N SER A 177 -3.38 6.42 -1.08
CA SER A 177 -2.22 5.83 -1.76
C SER A 177 -1.25 6.90 -2.25
N HIS A 178 -1.77 7.94 -2.92
CA HIS A 178 -0.96 9.07 -3.37
C HIS A 178 -0.27 9.78 -2.21
N SER A 179 -1.00 10.07 -1.11
CA SER A 179 -0.44 10.75 0.06
C SER A 179 0.65 9.90 0.74
N LEU A 180 0.41 8.59 0.89
CA LEU A 180 1.35 7.66 1.50
C LEU A 180 2.68 7.63 0.74
N LEU A 181 2.63 7.45 -0.57
CA LEU A 181 3.83 7.38 -1.41
C LEU A 181 4.55 8.73 -1.52
N LYS A 182 3.81 9.83 -1.70
CA LYS A 182 4.36 11.18 -1.82
C LYS A 182 5.08 11.64 -0.56
N LEU A 183 4.46 11.45 0.61
CA LEU A 183 5.07 11.84 1.89
C LEU A 183 6.29 10.98 2.23
N SER A 184 6.26 9.68 1.90
CA SER A 184 7.41 8.80 2.10
C SER A 184 8.61 9.20 1.23
N ARG A 185 8.39 9.64 -0.01
CA ARG A 185 9.45 10.20 -0.86
C ARG A 185 9.99 11.51 -0.27
N ALA A 186 9.10 12.44 0.10
CA ALA A 186 9.50 13.71 0.70
C ALA A 186 10.28 13.53 2.02
N TRP A 187 9.92 12.51 2.84
CA TRP A 187 10.66 12.14 4.03
C TRP A 187 12.07 11.63 3.68
N SER A 188 12.19 10.80 2.66
CA SER A 188 13.49 10.27 2.19
C SER A 188 14.45 11.36 1.73
N ASP A 189 13.94 12.47 1.17
CA ASP A 189 14.72 13.59 0.67
C ASP A 189 15.24 14.55 1.78
N GLN A 190 14.75 14.40 3.02
CA GLN A 190 15.18 15.23 4.15
C GLN A 190 16.51 14.75 4.72
N SER A 191 17.59 15.48 4.51
CA SER A 191 18.96 15.10 4.90
C SER A 191 19.30 15.33 6.38
N SER A 192 18.44 16.00 7.16
CA SER A 192 18.75 16.48 8.52
C SER A 192 18.42 15.49 9.64
N GLU A 193 17.72 14.40 9.35
CA GLU A 193 17.24 13.45 10.37
C GLU A 193 18.14 12.22 10.48
N PRO A 194 18.43 11.71 11.70
CA PRO A 194 19.31 10.55 11.88
C PRO A 194 18.69 9.22 11.47
N GLU A 195 17.37 9.17 11.32
CA GLU A 195 16.64 7.95 11.02
C GLU A 195 16.81 7.55 9.55
N THR A 196 17.20 6.30 9.32
CA THR A 196 17.41 5.74 7.98
C THR A 196 16.20 5.01 7.43
N ILE A 197 15.22 4.70 8.29
CA ILE A 197 13.98 3.97 7.96
C ILE A 197 12.76 4.77 8.41
N LEU A 198 11.82 4.94 7.51
CA LEU A 198 10.43 5.31 7.83
C LEU A 198 9.63 4.02 8.01
N GLU A 199 9.11 3.82 9.21
CA GLU A 199 8.30 2.63 9.52
C GLU A 199 6.86 2.76 9.00
N VAL A 200 6.19 1.62 8.74
CA VAL A 200 4.82 1.58 8.16
C VAL A 200 3.79 2.35 8.98
N ASN A 201 3.88 2.32 10.33
CA ASN A 201 2.97 3.03 11.21
C ASN A 201 3.15 4.55 11.13
N GLU A 202 4.37 5.02 11.01
CA GLU A 202 4.69 6.44 10.88
C GLU A 202 4.32 6.97 9.49
N ALA A 203 4.68 6.25 8.42
CA ALA A 203 4.23 6.57 7.06
C ALA A 203 2.71 6.67 6.97
N PHE A 204 2.00 5.70 7.59
CA PHE A 204 0.54 5.71 7.69
C PHE A 204 0.01 6.96 8.44
N ASN A 205 0.60 7.30 9.59
CA ASN A 205 0.14 8.44 10.40
C ASN A 205 0.30 9.77 9.65
N GLN A 206 1.41 9.94 8.91
CA GLN A 206 1.62 11.11 8.07
C GLN A 206 0.59 11.18 6.93
N ALA A 207 0.34 10.07 6.23
CA ALA A 207 -0.68 10.00 5.19
C ALA A 207 -2.09 10.25 5.73
N LYS A 208 -2.44 9.64 6.88
CA LYS A 208 -3.72 9.84 7.56
C LYS A 208 -3.96 11.30 7.91
N ALA A 209 -2.98 11.95 8.51
CA ALA A 209 -3.10 13.37 8.87
C ALA A 209 -3.35 14.25 7.64
N LYS A 210 -2.63 13.99 6.53
CA LYS A 210 -2.81 14.71 5.26
C LYS A 210 -4.20 14.47 4.66
N VAL A 211 -4.63 13.21 4.56
CA VAL A 211 -5.95 12.85 4.01
C VAL A 211 -7.08 13.50 4.82
N LYS A 212 -7.04 13.39 6.15
CA LYS A 212 -8.04 14.03 7.03
C LYS A 212 -8.11 15.53 6.81
N ASN A 213 -6.98 16.21 6.77
CA ASN A 213 -6.92 17.65 6.57
C ASN A 213 -7.46 18.06 5.19
N GLU A 214 -7.05 17.37 4.11
CA GLU A 214 -7.49 17.69 2.74
C GLU A 214 -8.97 17.39 2.50
N THR A 215 -9.53 16.44 3.22
CA THR A 215 -10.94 16.05 3.07
C THR A 215 -11.89 16.71 4.08
N GLY A 216 -11.36 17.47 5.05
CA GLY A 216 -12.14 17.99 6.16
C GLY A 216 -12.82 16.86 6.94
N ASP A 217 -12.03 15.85 7.33
CA ASP A 217 -12.47 14.66 8.06
C ASP A 217 -13.53 13.78 7.35
N ARG A 218 -13.75 13.95 6.04
CA ARG A 218 -14.67 13.09 5.26
C ARG A 218 -14.09 11.74 4.90
N GLN A 219 -12.77 11.59 4.96
CA GLN A 219 -12.06 10.34 4.78
C GLN A 219 -11.06 10.16 5.93
N ASN A 220 -11.25 9.11 6.71
CA ASN A 220 -10.49 8.82 7.91
C ASN A 220 -9.76 7.46 7.77
N PRO A 221 -8.49 7.45 7.32
CA PRO A 221 -7.74 6.21 7.22
C PRO A 221 -7.61 5.48 8.56
N GLU A 222 -7.68 4.15 8.53
CA GLU A 222 -7.52 3.28 9.71
C GLU A 222 -6.30 2.38 9.57
N GLY A 223 -5.55 2.22 10.67
CA GLY A 223 -4.37 1.37 10.73
C GLY A 223 -4.39 0.42 11.92
N MET A 224 -3.85 -0.78 11.71
CA MET A 224 -3.64 -1.79 12.76
C MET A 224 -2.18 -2.18 12.77
N PHE A 225 -1.49 -1.86 13.85
CA PHE A 225 -0.06 -2.10 14.03
C PHE A 225 0.20 -2.70 15.42
N LEU A 226 1.37 -3.31 15.62
CA LEU A 226 1.83 -3.67 16.96
C LEU A 226 1.84 -2.44 17.87
N ARG A 227 1.65 -2.63 19.17
CA ARG A 227 1.70 -1.52 20.13
C ARG A 227 3.13 -1.12 20.49
N THR A 228 4.07 -2.05 20.43
CA THR A 228 5.46 -1.88 20.87
C THR A 228 6.43 -2.63 19.98
N GLY A 229 7.67 -2.16 19.89
CA GLY A 229 8.74 -2.74 19.09
C GLY A 229 8.89 -2.07 17.73
N PRO A 230 9.93 -2.44 16.97
CA PRO A 230 10.12 -1.94 15.61
C PRO A 230 8.99 -2.42 14.69
N HIS A 231 8.46 -1.50 13.88
CA HIS A 231 7.48 -1.81 12.85
C HIS A 231 8.18 -2.09 11.52
N PHE A 232 7.48 -2.69 10.57
CA PHE A 232 8.05 -2.98 9.26
C PHE A 232 8.51 -1.70 8.57
N PRO A 233 9.62 -1.73 7.81
CA PRO A 233 10.07 -0.59 7.04
C PRO A 233 9.08 -0.31 5.90
N PHE A 234 8.87 0.97 5.58
CA PHE A 234 8.11 1.41 4.43
C PHE A 234 8.98 2.18 3.44
N ALA A 235 9.81 3.10 3.94
CA ALA A 235 10.75 3.84 3.11
C ALA A 235 12.16 3.87 3.70
N VAL A 236 13.15 4.05 2.83
CA VAL A 236 14.57 4.21 3.15
C VAL A 236 14.99 5.63 2.81
N ARG A 237 15.81 6.24 3.65
CA ARG A 237 16.39 7.55 3.38
C ARG A 237 17.45 7.44 2.30
N SER A 238 17.42 8.37 1.35
CA SER A 238 18.48 8.56 0.36
C SER A 238 19.79 8.93 1.05
N ARG A 239 20.92 8.52 0.48
CA ARG A 239 22.26 8.93 0.94
C ARG A 239 22.63 10.31 0.42
#